data_8d873a8dfc1b05d2f26addcf8912a644
#
_entry.id   8d873a8dfc1b05d2f26addcf8912a644
#
_cell.length_a   1.000
_cell.length_b   1.000
_cell.length_c   1.000
_cell.angle_alpha   90.00
_cell.angle_beta   90.00
_cell.angle_gamma   90.00
#
_symmetry.space_group_name_H-M   'P 1'
#
loop_
_entity.id
_entity.type
_entity.pdbx_description
1 polymer ?
#
loop_
_entity_poly.entity_id
_entity_poly.type
_entity_poly.pdbx_seq_one_letter_code
_entity_poly.pdbx_strand_id
1 'polypeptide(L)'
;DAVKTYPTNYELQFRLVNQLAFCEYKDGRGLSEEEKISFNREAAEIGNRILSHCTDGAIINQTTQQLCYIYSSLGEKEKAIEYAKKLPNIGCTDTVVLGDLYEGEQQKTHLKRAIKWYTSIFWCALINLADLGYRNETMSDAERIEIMKKALAILELVFDDGDYLNYSGTVSITHRYIADLAMSEGDYELALSSLEKAAQFAVMSDTLPENARHTSLLVNNLEYGPFNTIKNYDFTDCKELYDKMQADRYNAIRDDKRFIAVLEKIGRYC
;
A
#
# COMPACT_ATOMS: atom_id res chain seq x y z
N ASP A 1 12.62 -15.62 19.54
CA ASP A 1 13.16 -16.95 19.91
C ASP A 1 13.32 -17.91 18.72
N ALA A 2 12.36 -17.96 17.74
CA ALA A 2 12.49 -18.86 16.58
C ALA A 2 13.74 -18.61 15.74
N VAL A 3 14.15 -17.36 15.51
CA VAL A 3 15.36 -17.01 14.76
C VAL A 3 16.63 -17.47 15.47
N LYS A 4 16.65 -17.46 16.82
CA LYS A 4 17.78 -17.98 17.60
C LYS A 4 17.87 -19.51 17.54
N THR A 5 16.71 -20.17 17.51
CA THR A 5 16.62 -21.63 17.42
C THR A 5 17.00 -22.15 16.02
N TYR A 6 16.67 -21.38 14.97
CA TYR A 6 16.90 -21.75 13.57
C TYR A 6 17.72 -20.67 12.84
N PRO A 7 19.02 -20.50 13.17
CA PRO A 7 19.86 -19.39 12.69
C PRO A 7 20.18 -19.43 11.18
N THR A 8 19.89 -20.55 10.50
CA THR A 8 20.06 -20.69 9.04
C THR A 8 18.75 -20.64 8.28
N ASN A 9 17.62 -20.44 8.97
CA ASN A 9 16.32 -20.25 8.31
C ASN A 9 16.17 -18.78 7.90
N TYR A 10 16.58 -18.45 6.67
CA TYR A 10 16.57 -17.08 6.16
C TYR A 10 15.16 -16.53 5.95
N GLU A 11 14.16 -17.38 5.70
CA GLU A 11 12.75 -16.96 5.66
C GLU A 11 12.29 -16.42 7.02
N LEU A 12 12.60 -17.09 8.12
CA LEU A 12 12.29 -16.60 9.48
C LEU A 12 13.04 -15.30 9.80
N GLN A 13 14.31 -15.20 9.37
CA GLN A 13 15.09 -13.97 9.55
C GLN A 13 14.47 -12.82 8.77
N PHE A 14 14.05 -13.05 7.51
CA PHE A 14 13.39 -12.03 6.69
C PHE A 14 12.05 -11.56 7.30
N ARG A 15 11.24 -12.48 7.84
CA ARG A 15 10.03 -12.12 8.59
C ARG A 15 10.32 -11.24 9.78
N LEU A 16 11.41 -11.51 10.51
CA LEU A 16 11.85 -10.66 11.62
C LEU A 16 12.27 -9.27 11.13
N VAL A 17 13.01 -9.18 10.01
CA VAL A 17 13.36 -7.89 9.37
C VAL A 17 12.10 -7.07 9.08
N ASN A 18 11.08 -7.68 8.47
CA ASN A 18 9.83 -7.01 8.18
C ASN A 18 9.11 -6.56 9.46
N GLN A 19 9.03 -7.42 10.46
CA GLN A 19 8.37 -7.10 11.72
C GLN A 19 9.04 -5.93 12.43
N LEU A 20 10.37 -5.87 12.46
CA LEU A 20 11.11 -4.78 13.07
C LEU A 20 10.95 -3.47 12.28
N ALA A 21 11.05 -3.52 10.94
CA ALA A 21 11.00 -2.35 10.09
C ALA A 21 9.61 -1.68 10.03
N PHE A 22 8.53 -2.45 10.19
CA PHE A 22 7.15 -1.96 10.16
C PHE A 22 6.47 -1.98 11.53
N CYS A 23 7.23 -2.11 12.61
CA CYS A 23 6.68 -2.05 13.95
C CYS A 23 6.33 -0.59 14.29
N GLU A 24 5.05 -0.32 14.47
CA GLU A 24 4.58 1.01 14.90
C GLU A 24 4.18 1.04 16.37
N TYR A 25 3.89 -0.11 16.95
CA TYR A 25 3.37 -0.26 18.32
C TYR A 25 4.15 -1.32 19.09
N LYS A 26 4.36 -1.06 20.38
CA LYS A 26 4.92 -2.00 21.34
C LYS A 26 4.15 -1.87 22.65
N ASP A 27 3.71 -2.99 23.19
CA ASP A 27 2.99 -3.04 24.48
C ASP A 27 1.78 -2.09 24.55
N GLY A 28 1.02 -1.98 23.44
CA GLY A 28 -0.17 -1.15 23.33
C GLY A 28 0.07 0.36 23.19
N ARG A 29 1.32 0.81 23.01
CA ARG A 29 1.68 2.20 22.75
C ARG A 29 2.45 2.35 21.45
N GLY A 30 2.35 3.53 20.81
CA GLY A 30 3.19 3.90 19.68
C GLY A 30 4.67 3.91 20.07
N LEU A 31 5.55 3.54 19.11
CA LEU A 31 7.00 3.60 19.30
C LEU A 31 7.50 5.05 19.30
N SER A 32 8.48 5.35 20.15
CA SER A 32 9.25 6.59 20.05
C SER A 32 10.16 6.55 18.81
N GLU A 33 10.59 7.71 18.34
CA GLU A 33 11.54 7.80 17.20
C GLU A 33 12.87 7.08 17.49
N GLU A 34 13.33 7.11 18.74
CA GLU A 34 14.55 6.39 19.17
C GLU A 34 14.36 4.85 19.08
N GLU A 35 13.19 4.35 19.48
CA GLU A 35 12.85 2.93 19.35
C GLU A 35 12.73 2.51 17.90
N LYS A 36 12.11 3.31 17.03
CA LYS A 36 12.04 3.04 15.58
C LYS A 36 13.44 2.99 14.95
N ILE A 37 14.30 3.93 15.29
CA ILE A 37 15.70 3.95 14.83
C ILE A 37 16.43 2.68 15.30
N SER A 38 16.26 2.28 16.56
CA SER A 38 16.87 1.07 17.11
C SER A 38 16.41 -0.19 16.37
N PHE A 39 15.10 -0.32 16.12
CA PHE A 39 14.52 -1.46 15.39
C PHE A 39 14.98 -1.49 13.93
N ASN A 40 15.05 -0.34 13.26
CA ASN A 40 15.56 -0.26 11.90
C ASN A 40 17.04 -0.64 11.82
N ARG A 41 17.86 -0.29 12.80
CA ARG A 41 19.27 -0.72 12.85
C ARG A 41 19.40 -2.23 13.04
N GLU A 42 18.65 -2.82 13.97
CA GLU A 42 18.60 -4.27 14.15
C GLU A 42 18.14 -4.98 12.89
N ALA A 43 17.07 -4.49 12.25
CA ALA A 43 16.57 -5.01 10.97
C ALA A 43 17.63 -4.94 9.87
N ALA A 44 18.37 -3.83 9.78
CA ALA A 44 19.48 -3.68 8.82
C ALA A 44 20.62 -4.69 9.06
N GLU A 45 21.00 -4.95 10.30
CA GLU A 45 22.03 -5.94 10.63
C GLU A 45 21.60 -7.36 10.23
N ILE A 46 20.36 -7.74 10.53
CA ILE A 46 19.81 -9.04 10.13
C ILE A 46 19.74 -9.14 8.61
N GLY A 47 19.22 -8.10 7.93
CA GLY A 47 19.11 -8.07 6.47
C GLY A 47 20.47 -8.21 5.77
N ASN A 48 21.49 -7.50 6.23
CA ASN A 48 22.84 -7.62 5.69
C ASN A 48 23.45 -9.03 5.91
N ARG A 49 23.15 -9.67 7.04
CA ARG A 49 23.55 -11.06 7.29
C ARG A 49 22.85 -12.01 6.32
N ILE A 50 21.55 -11.82 6.04
CA ILE A 50 20.83 -12.61 5.03
C ILE A 50 21.52 -12.47 3.68
N LEU A 51 21.81 -11.25 3.21
CA LEU A 51 22.47 -11.02 1.92
C LEU A 51 23.85 -11.64 1.82
N SER A 52 24.57 -11.80 2.95
CA SER A 52 25.91 -12.38 2.97
C SER A 52 25.92 -13.90 2.91
N HIS A 53 24.84 -14.58 3.29
CA HIS A 53 24.87 -16.04 3.50
C HIS A 53 23.71 -16.78 2.79
N CYS A 54 22.62 -16.10 2.44
CA CYS A 54 21.50 -16.71 1.75
C CYS A 54 21.83 -16.89 0.27
N THR A 55 21.40 -18.03 -0.30
CA THR A 55 21.55 -18.33 -1.73
C THR A 55 20.20 -18.32 -2.46
N ASP A 56 19.09 -18.15 -1.75
CA ASP A 56 17.74 -18.05 -2.34
C ASP A 56 17.55 -16.65 -2.94
N GLY A 57 17.43 -16.60 -4.27
CA GLY A 57 17.29 -15.34 -5.01
C GLY A 57 16.02 -14.55 -4.64
N ALA A 58 14.91 -15.22 -4.29
CA ALA A 58 13.69 -14.54 -3.87
C ALA A 58 13.88 -13.85 -2.52
N ILE A 59 14.45 -14.53 -1.55
CA ILE A 59 14.76 -13.97 -0.22
C ILE A 59 15.79 -12.84 -0.34
N ILE A 60 16.81 -13.00 -1.18
CA ILE A 60 17.82 -11.95 -1.44
C ILE A 60 17.14 -10.69 -1.99
N ASN A 61 16.30 -10.81 -3.02
CA ASN A 61 15.62 -9.66 -3.64
C ASN A 61 14.67 -8.96 -2.66
N GLN A 62 13.86 -9.73 -1.93
CA GLN A 62 12.95 -9.18 -0.92
C GLN A 62 13.73 -8.47 0.20
N THR A 63 14.82 -9.06 0.69
CA THR A 63 15.67 -8.46 1.72
C THR A 63 16.35 -7.19 1.21
N THR A 64 16.82 -7.19 -0.05
CA THR A 64 17.41 -6.01 -0.68
C THR A 64 16.40 -4.87 -0.76
N GLN A 65 15.16 -5.16 -1.16
CA GLN A 65 14.08 -4.18 -1.19
C GLN A 65 13.79 -3.60 0.21
N GLN A 66 13.70 -4.45 1.23
CA GLN A 66 13.47 -3.98 2.60
C GLN A 66 14.61 -3.10 3.12
N LEU A 67 15.85 -3.46 2.82
CA LEU A 67 17.01 -2.63 3.20
C LEU A 67 16.98 -1.24 2.55
N CYS A 68 16.41 -1.09 1.35
CA CYS A 68 16.21 0.23 0.75
C CYS A 68 15.31 1.12 1.63
N TYR A 69 14.18 0.59 2.10
CA TYR A 69 13.26 1.33 2.96
C TYR A 69 13.86 1.60 4.35
N ILE A 70 14.51 0.59 4.95
CA ILE A 70 15.17 0.71 6.25
C ILE A 70 16.24 1.80 6.23
N TYR A 71 17.14 1.79 5.25
CA TYR A 71 18.20 2.82 5.15
C TYR A 71 17.61 4.20 4.81
N SER A 72 16.54 4.27 4.04
CA SER A 72 15.81 5.53 3.82
C SER A 72 15.25 6.08 5.14
N SER A 73 14.63 5.25 5.96
CA SER A 73 14.09 5.63 7.28
C SER A 73 15.19 6.03 8.29
N LEU A 74 16.37 5.46 8.15
CA LEU A 74 17.55 5.85 8.95
C LEU A 74 18.24 7.14 8.45
N GLY A 75 17.76 7.76 7.35
CA GLY A 75 18.36 8.93 6.73
C GLY A 75 19.59 8.62 5.86
N GLU A 76 19.94 7.34 5.66
CA GLU A 76 21.09 6.88 4.86
C GLU A 76 20.69 6.74 3.37
N LYS A 77 20.28 7.84 2.75
CA LYS A 77 19.65 7.88 1.40
C LYS A 77 20.57 7.32 0.31
N GLU A 78 21.85 7.65 0.33
CA GLU A 78 22.81 7.17 -0.67
C GLU A 78 22.92 5.65 -0.64
N LYS A 79 22.94 5.08 0.56
CA LYS A 79 22.99 3.63 0.77
C LYS A 79 21.70 2.95 0.34
N ALA A 80 20.53 3.55 0.64
CA ALA A 80 19.27 3.06 0.14
C ALA A 80 19.25 2.98 -1.40
N ILE A 81 19.75 4.00 -2.09
CA ILE A 81 19.88 4.04 -3.55
C ILE A 81 20.87 2.96 -4.05
N GLU A 82 21.99 2.73 -3.36
CA GLU A 82 22.94 1.67 -3.73
C GLU A 82 22.28 0.29 -3.70
N TYR A 83 21.47 0.00 -2.67
CA TYR A 83 20.73 -1.27 -2.59
C TYR A 83 19.64 -1.35 -3.66
N ALA A 84 18.90 -0.27 -3.93
CA ALA A 84 17.86 -0.25 -4.95
C ALA A 84 18.41 -0.57 -6.36
N LYS A 85 19.62 -0.12 -6.68
CA LYS A 85 20.30 -0.42 -7.96
C LYS A 85 20.67 -1.90 -8.13
N LYS A 86 20.66 -2.70 -7.06
CA LYS A 86 20.94 -4.16 -7.12
C LYS A 86 19.66 -4.97 -7.43
N LEU A 87 18.48 -4.37 -7.32
CA LEU A 87 17.22 -5.05 -7.63
C LEU A 87 17.07 -5.29 -9.13
N PRO A 88 16.40 -6.41 -9.53
CA PRO A 88 16.15 -6.70 -10.93
C PRO A 88 15.24 -5.62 -11.55
N ASN A 89 15.47 -5.34 -12.84
CA ASN A 89 14.57 -4.50 -13.62
C ASN A 89 13.24 -5.22 -13.84
N ILE A 90 12.13 -4.49 -13.89
CA ILE A 90 10.78 -5.04 -14.11
C ILE A 90 10.68 -5.89 -15.39
N GLY A 91 11.45 -5.58 -16.41
CA GLY A 91 11.50 -6.35 -17.66
C GLY A 91 12.29 -7.67 -17.57
N CYS A 92 13.02 -7.92 -16.48
CA CYS A 92 13.84 -9.11 -16.28
C CYS A 92 13.29 -9.99 -15.14
N THR A 93 11.98 -10.05 -14.98
CA THR A 93 11.33 -10.84 -13.94
C THR A 93 10.79 -12.16 -14.48
N ASP A 94 10.63 -13.14 -13.59
CA ASP A 94 9.94 -14.40 -13.89
C ASP A 94 8.52 -14.15 -14.42
N THR A 95 7.85 -13.13 -13.91
CA THR A 95 6.51 -12.72 -14.34
C THR A 95 6.42 -12.44 -15.84
N VAL A 96 7.44 -11.83 -16.44
CA VAL A 96 7.50 -11.60 -17.88
C VAL A 96 7.78 -12.90 -18.63
N VAL A 97 8.85 -13.59 -18.24
CA VAL A 97 9.33 -14.78 -18.97
C VAL A 97 8.35 -15.95 -18.90
N LEU A 98 7.75 -16.20 -17.74
CA LEU A 98 6.77 -17.28 -17.58
C LEU A 98 5.46 -17.02 -18.34
N GLY A 99 5.13 -15.76 -18.62
CA GLY A 99 4.00 -15.41 -19.48
C GLY A 99 4.13 -15.97 -20.90
N ASP A 100 5.36 -16.09 -21.39
CA ASP A 100 5.66 -16.65 -22.72
C ASP A 100 5.90 -18.16 -22.70
N LEU A 101 6.33 -18.73 -21.56
CA LEU A 101 6.69 -20.14 -21.44
C LEU A 101 5.54 -21.05 -21.01
N TYR A 102 4.57 -20.52 -20.27
CA TYR A 102 3.38 -21.28 -19.88
C TYR A 102 2.41 -21.45 -21.05
N GLU A 103 1.54 -22.45 -20.94
CA GLU A 103 0.50 -22.74 -21.95
C GLU A 103 -0.88 -22.90 -21.31
N GLY A 104 -1.94 -22.72 -22.10
CA GLY A 104 -3.33 -22.99 -21.75
C GLY A 104 -3.81 -22.20 -20.50
N GLU A 105 -4.50 -22.86 -19.58
CA GLU A 105 -5.07 -22.23 -18.39
C GLU A 105 -3.98 -21.76 -17.40
N GLN A 106 -2.81 -22.40 -17.39
CA GLN A 106 -1.69 -21.95 -16.56
C GLN A 106 -1.17 -20.59 -17.04
N GLN A 107 -0.95 -20.43 -18.34
CA GLN A 107 -0.56 -19.17 -18.96
C GLN A 107 -1.58 -18.07 -18.68
N LYS A 108 -2.85 -18.36 -18.94
CA LYS A 108 -3.95 -17.42 -18.72
C LYS A 108 -4.03 -16.94 -17.26
N THR A 109 -3.92 -17.88 -16.31
CA THR A 109 -3.92 -17.54 -14.87
C THR A 109 -2.70 -16.69 -14.49
N HIS A 110 -1.52 -17.03 -15.03
CA HIS A 110 -0.30 -16.27 -14.79
C HIS A 110 -0.39 -14.86 -15.34
N LEU A 111 -0.88 -14.68 -16.57
CA LEU A 111 -1.06 -13.36 -17.20
C LEU A 111 -2.07 -12.49 -16.44
N LYS A 112 -3.17 -13.06 -15.94
CA LYS A 112 -4.10 -12.32 -15.07
C LYS A 112 -3.44 -11.83 -13.78
N ARG A 113 -2.61 -12.66 -13.15
CA ARG A 113 -1.81 -12.25 -11.98
C ARG A 113 -0.83 -11.13 -12.33
N ALA A 114 -0.17 -11.24 -13.49
CA ALA A 114 0.73 -10.21 -14.00
C ALA A 114 0.00 -8.87 -14.20
N ILE A 115 -1.18 -8.89 -14.85
CA ILE A 115 -2.03 -7.69 -15.03
C ILE A 115 -2.34 -7.06 -13.68
N LYS A 116 -2.80 -7.84 -12.71
CA LYS A 116 -3.09 -7.37 -11.34
C LYS A 116 -1.87 -6.69 -10.71
N TRP A 117 -0.69 -7.31 -10.80
CA TRP A 117 0.56 -6.76 -10.26
C TRP A 117 1.00 -5.48 -10.95
N TYR A 118 0.99 -5.45 -12.29
CA TYR A 118 1.39 -4.25 -13.05
C TYR A 118 0.45 -3.08 -12.80
N THR A 119 -0.85 -3.34 -12.64
CA THR A 119 -1.84 -2.33 -12.25
C THR A 119 -1.48 -1.72 -10.91
N SER A 120 -1.14 -2.54 -9.91
CA SER A 120 -0.72 -2.09 -8.58
C SER A 120 0.55 -1.22 -8.64
N ILE A 121 1.57 -1.68 -9.37
CA ILE A 121 2.84 -0.95 -9.52
C ILE A 121 2.61 0.38 -10.23
N PHE A 122 1.79 0.40 -11.28
CA PHE A 122 1.50 1.61 -12.03
C PHE A 122 0.70 2.62 -11.19
N TRP A 123 -0.33 2.15 -10.46
CA TRP A 123 -1.04 2.98 -9.51
C TRP A 123 -0.09 3.58 -8.45
N CYS A 124 0.78 2.78 -7.82
CA CYS A 124 1.78 3.27 -6.87
C CYS A 124 2.69 4.35 -7.46
N ALA A 125 3.13 4.16 -8.71
CA ALA A 125 3.98 5.14 -9.39
C ALA A 125 3.27 6.49 -9.57
N LEU A 126 1.97 6.49 -9.93
CA LEU A 126 1.19 7.73 -10.07
C LEU A 126 0.96 8.43 -8.73
N ILE A 127 0.64 7.69 -7.66
CA ILE A 127 0.47 8.27 -6.32
C ILE A 127 1.81 8.86 -5.83
N ASN A 128 2.91 8.13 -6.00
CA ASN A 128 4.23 8.65 -5.65
C ASN A 128 4.63 9.89 -6.45
N LEU A 129 4.24 9.97 -7.72
CA LEU A 129 4.48 11.17 -8.55
C LEU A 129 3.70 12.38 -7.99
N ALA A 130 2.43 12.20 -7.63
CA ALA A 130 1.63 13.27 -7.03
C ALA A 130 2.18 13.72 -5.67
N ASP A 131 2.65 12.76 -4.83
CA ASP A 131 3.26 13.06 -3.54
C ASP A 131 4.63 13.76 -3.68
N LEU A 132 5.45 13.34 -4.67
CA LEU A 132 6.71 13.99 -4.99
C LEU A 132 6.50 15.46 -5.40
N GLY A 133 5.46 15.74 -6.20
CA GLY A 133 5.07 17.09 -6.58
C GLY A 133 4.81 17.99 -5.39
N TYR A 134 4.16 17.47 -4.36
CA TYR A 134 3.95 18.16 -3.10
C TYR A 134 5.24 18.41 -2.31
N ARG A 135 6.03 17.35 -2.09
CA ARG A 135 7.26 17.45 -1.28
C ARG A 135 8.29 18.42 -1.85
N ASN A 136 8.33 18.58 -3.17
CA ASN A 136 9.27 19.44 -3.87
C ASN A 136 8.63 20.72 -4.39
N GLU A 137 7.35 20.98 -4.08
CA GLU A 137 6.59 22.16 -4.54
C GLU A 137 6.63 22.32 -6.07
N THR A 138 6.68 21.21 -6.81
CA THR A 138 6.83 21.21 -8.28
C THR A 138 5.51 21.06 -9.03
N MET A 139 4.41 20.82 -8.31
CA MET A 139 3.07 20.61 -8.88
C MET A 139 2.02 21.34 -8.05
N SER A 140 1.03 21.91 -8.74
CA SER A 140 -0.18 22.44 -8.09
C SER A 140 -1.07 21.31 -7.55
N ASP A 141 -1.95 21.62 -6.59
CA ASP A 141 -2.91 20.67 -6.07
C ASP A 141 -3.87 20.19 -7.16
N ALA A 142 -4.25 21.05 -8.12
CA ALA A 142 -5.04 20.67 -9.29
C ALA A 142 -4.34 19.60 -10.17
N GLU A 143 -3.04 19.74 -10.46
CA GLU A 143 -2.28 18.73 -11.21
C GLU A 143 -2.19 17.41 -10.43
N ARG A 144 -1.99 17.46 -9.13
CA ARG A 144 -1.94 16.29 -8.25
C ARG A 144 -3.30 15.55 -8.23
N ILE A 145 -4.41 16.28 -8.14
CA ILE A 145 -5.77 15.72 -8.25
C ILE A 145 -5.94 14.98 -9.59
N GLU A 146 -5.51 15.57 -10.70
CA GLU A 146 -5.62 14.93 -12.01
C GLU A 146 -4.78 13.65 -12.12
N ILE A 147 -3.59 13.60 -11.52
CA ILE A 147 -2.77 12.38 -11.45
C ILE A 147 -3.51 11.30 -10.62
N MET A 148 -4.09 11.67 -9.49
CA MET A 148 -4.83 10.72 -8.64
C MET A 148 -6.09 10.19 -9.32
N LYS A 149 -6.82 11.03 -10.07
CA LYS A 149 -7.95 10.59 -10.90
C LYS A 149 -7.50 9.58 -11.97
N LYS A 150 -6.34 9.78 -12.60
CA LYS A 150 -5.76 8.81 -13.54
C LYS A 150 -5.37 7.50 -12.84
N ALA A 151 -4.85 7.56 -11.62
CA ALA A 151 -4.55 6.37 -10.84
C ALA A 151 -5.82 5.56 -10.53
N LEU A 152 -6.94 6.20 -10.18
CA LEU A 152 -8.23 5.55 -10.01
C LEU A 152 -8.75 4.96 -11.33
N ALA A 153 -8.64 5.69 -12.44
CA ALA A 153 -9.09 5.21 -13.74
C ALA A 153 -8.36 3.94 -14.21
N ILE A 154 -7.08 3.76 -13.86
CA ILE A 154 -6.33 2.52 -14.12
C ILE A 154 -6.89 1.35 -13.33
N LEU A 155 -7.24 1.56 -12.06
CA LEU A 155 -7.91 0.53 -11.26
C LEU A 155 -9.26 0.17 -11.84
N GLU A 156 -10.07 1.17 -12.24
CA GLU A 156 -11.38 0.96 -12.86
C GLU A 156 -11.30 0.22 -14.20
N LEU A 157 -10.25 0.47 -15.01
CA LEU A 157 -10.01 -0.25 -16.26
C LEU A 157 -9.79 -1.76 -16.06
N VAL A 158 -9.24 -2.16 -14.93
CA VAL A 158 -8.90 -3.57 -14.64
C VAL A 158 -9.95 -4.25 -13.77
N PHE A 159 -10.58 -3.49 -12.87
CA PHE A 159 -11.56 -3.99 -11.89
C PHE A 159 -12.94 -3.42 -12.20
N ASP A 160 -13.64 -4.08 -13.14
CA ASP A 160 -14.97 -3.67 -13.59
C ASP A 160 -15.97 -3.61 -12.42
N ASP A 161 -16.92 -2.69 -12.48
CA ASP A 161 -18.08 -2.58 -11.58
C ASP A 161 -17.73 -2.56 -10.08
N GLY A 162 -16.54 -2.05 -9.74
CA GLY A 162 -16.10 -1.95 -8.35
C GLY A 162 -15.55 -3.24 -7.74
N ASP A 163 -15.15 -4.19 -8.57
CA ASP A 163 -14.50 -5.46 -8.17
C ASP A 163 -13.08 -5.25 -7.63
N TYR A 164 -12.90 -4.23 -6.79
CA TYR A 164 -11.59 -3.85 -6.26
C TYR A 164 -11.03 -4.85 -5.23
N LEU A 165 -11.88 -5.54 -4.50
CA LEU A 165 -11.52 -6.44 -3.40
C LEU A 165 -10.48 -5.81 -2.46
N ASN A 166 -9.28 -6.37 -2.40
CA ASN A 166 -8.19 -5.86 -1.57
C ASN A 166 -7.67 -4.45 -1.96
N TYR A 167 -8.04 -3.95 -3.14
CA TYR A 167 -7.74 -2.57 -3.52
C TYR A 167 -8.77 -1.55 -3.01
N SER A 168 -9.86 -2.00 -2.37
CA SER A 168 -10.90 -1.08 -1.86
C SER A 168 -10.32 -0.07 -0.87
N GLY A 169 -9.46 -0.49 0.07
CA GLY A 169 -8.74 0.43 0.96
C GLY A 169 -7.86 1.42 0.20
N THR A 170 -7.15 0.94 -0.82
CA THR A 170 -6.34 1.78 -1.73
C THR A 170 -7.18 2.84 -2.44
N VAL A 171 -8.35 2.48 -2.96
CA VAL A 171 -9.30 3.41 -3.60
C VAL A 171 -9.82 4.41 -2.57
N SER A 172 -10.16 3.97 -1.36
CA SER A 172 -10.58 4.83 -0.26
C SER A 172 -9.54 5.90 0.06
N ILE A 173 -8.31 5.49 0.29
CA ILE A 173 -7.20 6.40 0.61
C ILE A 173 -6.96 7.41 -0.52
N THR A 174 -7.02 6.96 -1.79
CA THR A 174 -6.84 7.85 -2.94
C THR A 174 -7.95 8.92 -3.02
N HIS A 175 -9.20 8.54 -2.79
CA HIS A 175 -10.30 9.50 -2.72
C HIS A 175 -10.16 10.47 -1.55
N ARG A 176 -9.69 10.02 -0.40
CA ARG A 176 -9.38 10.92 0.74
C ARG A 176 -8.29 11.93 0.37
N TYR A 177 -7.22 11.52 -0.30
CA TYR A 177 -6.19 12.46 -0.76
C TYR A 177 -6.74 13.50 -1.74
N ILE A 178 -7.63 13.09 -2.66
CA ILE A 178 -8.32 14.05 -3.56
C ILE A 178 -9.17 15.02 -2.73
N ALA A 179 -9.87 14.55 -1.71
CA ALA A 179 -10.65 15.43 -0.82
C ALA A 179 -9.76 16.41 -0.05
N ASP A 180 -8.63 15.94 0.50
CA ASP A 180 -7.65 16.80 1.18
C ASP A 180 -7.18 17.95 0.28
N LEU A 181 -6.83 17.64 -0.98
CA LEU A 181 -6.38 18.63 -1.96
C LEU A 181 -7.50 19.56 -2.41
N ALA A 182 -8.69 19.03 -2.63
CA ALA A 182 -9.87 19.83 -3.00
C ALA A 182 -10.24 20.84 -1.89
N MET A 183 -10.07 20.47 -0.62
CA MET A 183 -10.23 21.43 0.49
C MET A 183 -9.21 22.56 0.41
N SER A 184 -7.97 22.31 0.05
CA SER A 184 -6.93 23.35 -0.12
C SER A 184 -7.26 24.31 -1.27
N GLU A 185 -7.86 23.80 -2.35
CA GLU A 185 -8.30 24.59 -3.52
C GLU A 185 -9.66 25.28 -3.30
N GLY A 186 -10.36 25.00 -2.18
CA GLY A 186 -11.71 25.53 -1.90
C GLY A 186 -12.82 24.84 -2.72
N ASP A 187 -12.53 23.73 -3.40
CA ASP A 187 -13.53 22.94 -4.12
C ASP A 187 -14.24 21.96 -3.17
N TYR A 188 -15.17 22.51 -2.38
CA TYR A 188 -15.91 21.75 -1.36
C TYR A 188 -16.81 20.68 -1.96
N GLU A 189 -17.32 20.86 -3.19
CA GLU A 189 -18.14 19.85 -3.85
C GLU A 189 -17.32 18.62 -4.23
N LEU A 190 -16.13 18.82 -4.79
CA LEU A 190 -15.21 17.73 -5.08
C LEU A 190 -14.74 17.05 -3.78
N ALA A 191 -14.49 17.83 -2.71
CA ALA A 191 -14.10 17.28 -1.42
C ALA A 191 -15.19 16.36 -0.85
N LEU A 192 -16.44 16.83 -0.78
CA LEU A 192 -17.57 16.05 -0.29
C LEU A 192 -17.82 14.79 -1.11
N SER A 193 -17.87 14.91 -2.45
CA SER A 193 -18.08 13.74 -3.33
C SER A 193 -16.95 12.73 -3.22
N SER A 194 -15.71 13.18 -3.00
CA SER A 194 -14.57 12.29 -2.78
C SER A 194 -14.63 11.61 -1.41
N LEU A 195 -15.05 12.28 -0.34
CA LEU A 195 -15.23 11.66 0.98
C LEU A 195 -16.36 10.63 0.98
N GLU A 196 -17.44 10.85 0.26
CA GLU A 196 -18.53 9.87 0.08
C GLU A 196 -18.00 8.58 -0.55
N LYS A 197 -17.19 8.71 -1.60
CA LYS A 197 -16.54 7.56 -2.24
C LYS A 197 -15.49 6.90 -1.31
N ALA A 198 -14.67 7.68 -0.63
CA ALA A 198 -13.73 7.16 0.35
C ALA A 198 -14.43 6.30 1.39
N ALA A 199 -15.53 6.79 1.97
CA ALA A 199 -16.32 6.05 2.94
C ALA A 199 -16.96 4.77 2.37
N GLN A 200 -17.42 4.81 1.12
CA GLN A 200 -17.96 3.63 0.45
C GLN A 200 -16.90 2.53 0.36
N PHE A 201 -15.71 2.86 -0.09
CA PHE A 201 -14.63 1.90 -0.31
C PHE A 201 -13.93 1.49 0.99
N ALA A 202 -13.88 2.33 2.02
CA ALA A 202 -13.42 1.94 3.36
C ALA A 202 -14.32 0.83 3.93
N VAL A 203 -15.65 1.01 3.87
CA VAL A 203 -16.60 -0.03 4.32
C VAL A 203 -16.44 -1.32 3.50
N MET A 204 -16.28 -1.22 2.18
CA MET A 204 -16.04 -2.41 1.34
C MET A 204 -14.77 -3.15 1.73
N SER A 205 -13.70 -2.45 2.06
CA SER A 205 -12.45 -3.04 2.51
C SER A 205 -12.61 -3.77 3.84
N ASP A 206 -13.22 -3.11 4.83
CA ASP A 206 -13.36 -3.66 6.18
C ASP A 206 -14.35 -4.83 6.24
N THR A 207 -15.31 -4.89 5.30
CA THR A 207 -16.32 -5.96 5.22
C THR A 207 -16.01 -7.03 4.17
N LEU A 208 -14.81 -7.01 3.58
CA LEU A 208 -14.42 -7.94 2.52
C LEU A 208 -14.45 -9.39 3.01
N PRO A 209 -15.18 -10.32 2.34
CA PRO A 209 -15.18 -11.73 2.67
C PRO A 209 -13.81 -12.38 2.48
N GLU A 210 -13.42 -13.30 3.37
CA GLU A 210 -12.09 -13.96 3.33
C GLU A 210 -11.81 -14.72 2.04
N ASN A 211 -12.84 -15.25 1.37
CA ASN A 211 -12.72 -16.07 0.16
C ASN A 211 -13.21 -15.35 -1.10
N ALA A 212 -13.19 -14.03 -1.10
CA ALA A 212 -13.62 -13.25 -2.26
C ALA A 212 -12.72 -13.53 -3.46
N ARG A 213 -13.33 -13.59 -4.66
CA ARG A 213 -12.63 -13.77 -5.94
C ARG A 213 -13.04 -12.65 -6.88
N HIS A 214 -12.08 -12.21 -7.68
CA HIS A 214 -12.37 -11.24 -8.73
C HIS A 214 -13.34 -11.80 -9.77
N THR A 215 -14.25 -10.94 -10.22
CA THR A 215 -15.23 -11.22 -11.29
C THR A 215 -14.91 -10.49 -12.58
N SER A 216 -14.13 -9.42 -12.53
CA SER A 216 -13.72 -8.60 -13.67
C SER A 216 -12.97 -9.41 -14.72
N LEU A 217 -13.26 -9.19 -16.00
CA LEU A 217 -12.76 -9.96 -17.13
C LEU A 217 -11.24 -10.22 -17.09
N LEU A 218 -10.47 -9.18 -16.78
CA LEU A 218 -9.00 -9.23 -16.82
C LEU A 218 -8.37 -10.00 -15.66
N VAL A 219 -9.11 -10.20 -14.57
CA VAL A 219 -8.59 -10.80 -13.33
C VAL A 219 -9.52 -11.86 -12.72
N ASN A 220 -10.60 -12.27 -13.43
CA ASN A 220 -11.61 -13.17 -12.88
C ASN A 220 -11.01 -14.50 -12.39
N ASN A 221 -11.66 -15.04 -11.35
CA ASN A 221 -11.25 -16.24 -10.62
C ASN A 221 -9.92 -16.14 -9.88
N LEU A 222 -9.21 -15.01 -9.93
CA LEU A 222 -8.11 -14.81 -9.02
C LEU A 222 -8.65 -14.66 -7.59
N GLU A 223 -8.06 -15.42 -6.71
CA GLU A 223 -8.34 -15.25 -5.29
C GLU A 223 -7.82 -13.90 -4.81
N TYR A 224 -8.56 -13.30 -3.91
CA TYR A 224 -8.02 -12.36 -2.96
C TYR A 224 -6.96 -13.13 -2.16
N GLY A 225 -5.72 -13.10 -2.65
CA GLY A 225 -4.63 -13.74 -1.93
C GLY A 225 -4.41 -13.04 -0.61
N PRO A 226 -4.26 -13.76 0.50
CA PRO A 226 -3.73 -13.18 1.69
C PRO A 226 -2.26 -12.81 1.37
N PHE A 227 -1.99 -11.60 0.93
CA PHE A 227 -0.79 -10.98 1.45
C PHE A 227 -1.03 -10.97 2.95
N ASN A 228 -0.29 -11.80 3.69
CA ASN A 228 -0.26 -11.89 5.14
C ASN A 228 -0.76 -10.61 5.86
N THR A 229 -1.94 -10.16 5.56
CA THR A 229 -2.60 -9.10 6.27
C THR A 229 -3.02 -9.73 7.58
N ILE A 230 -2.15 -9.59 8.57
CA ILE A 230 -2.59 -9.62 9.95
C ILE A 230 -3.70 -8.58 9.97
N LYS A 231 -4.97 -9.06 10.01
CA LYS A 231 -6.09 -8.16 10.25
C LYS A 231 -5.83 -7.53 11.63
N ASN A 232 -5.33 -6.31 11.60
CA ASN A 232 -5.23 -5.54 12.82
C ASN A 232 -6.62 -5.01 13.08
N TYR A 233 -7.37 -5.69 13.94
CA TYR A 233 -8.74 -5.32 14.32
C TYR A 233 -8.82 -3.94 14.96
N ASP A 234 -7.68 -3.41 15.44
CA ASP A 234 -7.58 -2.07 16.01
C ASP A 234 -7.33 -0.98 14.93
N PHE A 235 -7.15 -1.37 13.66
CA PHE A 235 -6.79 -0.46 12.57
C PHE A 235 -7.56 -0.83 11.30
N THR A 236 -8.78 -0.30 11.17
CA THR A 236 -9.63 -0.48 9.99
C THR A 236 -9.54 0.74 9.09
N ASP A 237 -9.85 0.57 7.78
CA ASP A 237 -9.88 1.69 6.83
C ASP A 237 -10.95 2.73 7.21
N CYS A 238 -12.08 2.29 7.77
CA CYS A 238 -13.10 3.19 8.30
C CYS A 238 -12.60 4.01 9.47
N LYS A 239 -11.89 3.39 10.41
CA LYS A 239 -11.32 4.11 11.56
C LYS A 239 -10.26 5.11 11.14
N GLU A 240 -9.36 4.73 10.24
CA GLU A 240 -8.36 5.66 9.70
C GLU A 240 -9.03 6.86 9.04
N LEU A 241 -10.01 6.62 8.17
CA LEU A 241 -10.76 7.69 7.50
C LEU A 241 -11.46 8.59 8.52
N TYR A 242 -12.15 8.00 9.52
CA TYR A 242 -12.83 8.74 10.57
C TYR A 242 -11.88 9.67 11.32
N ASP A 243 -10.72 9.16 11.74
CA ASP A 243 -9.72 9.94 12.47
C ASP A 243 -9.14 11.07 11.60
N LYS A 244 -8.86 10.81 10.32
CA LYS A 244 -8.39 11.83 9.36
C LYS A 244 -9.41 12.93 9.10
N MET A 245 -10.70 12.62 9.08
CA MET A 245 -11.78 13.60 8.90
C MET A 245 -11.97 14.53 10.11
N GLN A 246 -11.35 14.24 11.26
CA GLN A 246 -11.35 15.16 12.40
C GLN A 246 -10.40 16.36 12.23
N ALA A 247 -9.53 16.36 11.21
CA ALA A 247 -8.53 17.41 10.99
C ALA A 247 -9.18 18.76 10.69
N ASP A 248 -8.51 19.84 11.09
CA ASP A 248 -8.98 21.23 10.94
C ASP A 248 -9.24 21.66 9.50
N ARG A 249 -8.57 21.01 8.54
CA ARG A 249 -8.78 21.28 7.11
C ARG A 249 -10.22 21.11 6.64
N TYR A 250 -11.02 20.30 7.34
CA TYR A 250 -12.44 20.06 7.03
C TYR A 250 -13.41 20.99 7.76
N ASN A 251 -12.93 21.96 8.55
CA ASN A 251 -13.79 22.86 9.33
C ASN A 251 -14.81 23.60 8.48
N ALA A 252 -14.46 23.97 7.23
CA ALA A 252 -15.37 24.69 6.32
C ALA A 252 -16.60 23.85 5.87
N ILE A 253 -16.52 22.53 5.92
CA ILE A 253 -17.62 21.62 5.51
C ILE A 253 -18.14 20.76 6.67
N ARG A 254 -17.69 21.01 7.90
CA ARG A 254 -17.99 20.18 9.08
C ARG A 254 -19.49 20.11 9.39
N ASP A 255 -20.23 21.19 9.10
CA ASP A 255 -21.67 21.29 9.32
C ASP A 255 -22.51 20.86 8.09
N ASP A 256 -21.85 20.46 7.00
CA ASP A 256 -22.53 19.96 5.81
C ASP A 256 -23.17 18.61 6.08
N LYS A 257 -24.42 18.43 5.65
CA LYS A 257 -25.19 17.19 5.87
C LYS A 257 -24.52 15.95 5.25
N ARG A 258 -23.83 16.12 4.11
CA ARG A 258 -23.11 15.02 3.43
C ARG A 258 -21.89 14.62 4.26
N PHE A 259 -21.14 15.60 4.80
CA PHE A 259 -19.99 15.32 5.66
C PHE A 259 -20.42 14.57 6.93
N ILE A 260 -21.49 15.03 7.59
CA ILE A 260 -22.05 14.36 8.78
C ILE A 260 -22.50 12.94 8.43
N ALA A 261 -23.20 12.74 7.31
CA ALA A 261 -23.64 11.42 6.85
C ALA A 261 -22.47 10.46 6.58
N VAL A 262 -21.35 10.97 6.05
CA VAL A 262 -20.13 10.19 5.87
C VAL A 262 -19.56 9.73 7.22
N LEU A 263 -19.42 10.64 8.21
CA LEU A 263 -18.97 10.29 9.56
C LEU A 263 -19.86 9.28 10.25
N GLU A 264 -21.19 9.44 10.14
CA GLU A 264 -22.16 8.50 10.71
C GLU A 264 -22.07 7.10 10.06
N LYS A 265 -21.81 7.07 8.73
CA LYS A 265 -21.68 5.82 7.98
C LYS A 265 -20.46 5.03 8.44
N ILE A 266 -19.27 5.65 8.43
CA ILE A 266 -18.02 4.96 8.78
C ILE A 266 -17.90 4.71 10.29
N GLY A 267 -18.45 5.59 11.13
CA GLY A 267 -18.44 5.45 12.59
C GLY A 267 -19.12 4.18 13.11
N ARG A 268 -19.93 3.50 12.29
CA ARG A 268 -20.55 2.19 12.62
C ARG A 268 -19.55 1.02 12.49
N TYR A 269 -18.40 1.26 11.88
CA TYR A 269 -17.35 0.27 11.62
C TYR A 269 -16.04 0.59 12.36
N CYS A 270 -16.03 1.66 13.20
CA CYS A 270 -14.88 2.08 14.00
C CYS A 270 -14.78 1.35 15.33
#